data_e418ad3289467b8cc307cf0cef51d3bf
#
_entry.id   e418ad3289467b8cc307cf0cef51d3bf
#
_cell.length_a   1.000
_cell.length_b   1.000
_cell.length_c   1.000
_cell.angle_alpha   90.00
_cell.angle_beta   90.00
_cell.angle_gamma   90.00
#
_symmetry.space_group_name_H-M   'P 1'
#
loop_
_entity.id
_entity.type
_entity.pdbx_description
1 polymer ?
#
loop_
_entity_poly.entity_id
_entity_poly.type
_entity_poly.pdbx_seq_one_letter_code
_entity_poly.pdbx_strand_id
1 'polypeptide(L)'
;MLKKAAIFGLAGVMAVAAGCGSNKDAGNANSNEAKIALLTTTTGGAAAYGESIKAGAELAVSEINADANAVKINLLVEDTKGDKNEAINAMNKVIAKDKVVAVIGPMLSGEMMAAGPVANKSKVVALGTSTTAEGITDIGDYIFRNAVPESLAVDTAIKEAHKTLGFKTAAIMYSNNNDQMVSVNNTARKALESVGVQIVDTETFADKDTDFSAQLTKIQQAKPDVIIVASLYQEGALIMKKMREMGMNQPVVGSNGFNSPQFIKIAGDAANGVIVGTPWFPNKEDQKVKDFRKAYVAKYGKEPDQFAAQAYDAVYLYEAALKKAGSTTDREKFREALKNIADFVGVTG
;
A
#
# COMPACT_ATOMS: atom_id res chain seq x y z
N MET A 1 -55.92 36.32 60.21
CA MET A 1 -55.22 37.62 60.47
C MET A 1 -54.38 37.88 59.16
N LEU A 2 -54.88 38.74 58.25
CA LEU A 2 -54.52 40.12 58.10
C LEU A 2 -52.97 40.29 58.00
N LYS A 3 -52.39 40.82 56.93
CA LYS A 3 -52.56 42.04 56.11
C LYS A 3 -51.68 41.98 54.86
N LYS A 4 -52.18 42.28 53.66
CA LYS A 4 -51.98 43.52 52.90
C LYS A 4 -50.56 43.70 52.36
N ALA A 5 -50.35 43.60 51.09
CA ALA A 5 -50.49 44.53 49.95
C ALA A 5 -49.30 45.49 49.80
N ALA A 6 -48.68 45.53 48.64
CA ALA A 6 -48.53 46.72 47.84
C ALA A 6 -47.98 46.41 46.46
N ILE A 7 -48.64 46.94 45.48
CA ILE A 7 -48.39 47.06 44.05
C ILE A 7 -47.39 48.21 43.84
N PHE A 8 -46.38 48.07 42.96
CA PHE A 8 -45.93 49.15 42.10
C PHE A 8 -45.41 48.55 40.78
N GLY A 9 -46.08 48.90 39.72
CA GLY A 9 -45.68 48.65 38.36
C GLY A 9 -44.68 49.69 37.85
N LEU A 10 -43.87 49.28 36.93
CA LEU A 10 -43.32 50.19 35.93
C LEU A 10 -43.10 49.45 34.61
N ALA A 11 -43.74 49.97 33.60
CA ALA A 11 -43.60 49.57 32.19
C ALA A 11 -42.23 49.95 31.65
N GLY A 12 -41.68 49.08 30.78
CA GLY A 12 -40.39 49.42 30.11
C GLY A 12 -40.13 48.47 28.93
N VAL A 13 -40.70 48.87 27.78
CA VAL A 13 -40.15 48.75 26.42
C VAL A 13 -39.63 47.38 25.95
N MET A 14 -40.40 46.77 25.04
CA MET A 14 -39.96 45.77 24.06
C MET A 14 -38.92 46.36 23.13
N ALA A 15 -37.74 45.70 23.06
CA ALA A 15 -36.83 45.83 21.92
C ALA A 15 -36.77 44.43 21.26
N VAL A 16 -37.52 44.27 20.18
CA VAL A 16 -37.40 43.13 19.28
C VAL A 16 -36.12 43.37 18.47
N ALA A 17 -35.04 42.70 18.85
CA ALA A 17 -33.86 42.53 17.99
C ALA A 17 -34.05 41.21 17.23
N ALA A 18 -34.53 41.27 16.01
CA ALA A 18 -34.44 40.21 15.01
C ALA A 18 -32.95 39.99 14.68
N GLY A 19 -32.29 39.08 15.41
CA GLY A 19 -30.98 38.58 15.08
C GLY A 19 -31.15 37.41 14.09
N CYS A 20 -31.06 37.68 12.79
CA CYS A 20 -30.75 36.66 11.82
C CYS A 20 -29.38 36.07 12.14
N GLY A 21 -29.37 34.99 12.94
CA GLY A 21 -28.20 34.16 13.11
C GLY A 21 -28.05 33.30 11.85
N SER A 22 -27.35 33.81 10.84
CA SER A 22 -26.77 32.97 9.81
C SER A 22 -25.75 32.08 10.53
N ASN A 23 -26.10 30.82 10.75
CA ASN A 23 -25.13 29.76 10.96
C ASN A 23 -24.27 29.68 9.68
N LYS A 24 -23.25 30.48 9.64
CA LYS A 24 -22.08 30.17 8.83
C LYS A 24 -21.38 29.04 9.59
N ASP A 25 -21.56 27.81 9.10
CA ASP A 25 -20.52 26.79 9.22
C ASP A 25 -19.27 27.35 8.56
N ALA A 26 -18.59 28.22 9.27
CA ALA A 26 -17.22 28.57 8.98
C ALA A 26 -16.39 27.34 9.32
N GLY A 27 -16.37 26.37 8.40
CA GLY A 27 -15.30 25.42 8.34
C GLY A 27 -14.01 26.22 8.41
N ASN A 28 -13.23 25.95 9.42
CA ASN A 28 -11.98 26.64 9.74
C ASN A 28 -11.02 26.43 8.54
N ALA A 29 -11.09 27.34 7.56
CA ALA A 29 -10.35 27.29 6.29
C ALA A 29 -8.85 27.59 6.46
N ASN A 30 -8.35 27.66 7.71
CA ASN A 30 -6.97 27.97 8.06
C ASN A 30 -6.38 26.99 9.08
N SER A 31 -6.80 25.72 9.11
CA SER A 31 -6.00 24.74 9.82
C SER A 31 -4.79 24.39 8.95
N ASN A 32 -3.59 24.65 9.45
CA ASN A 32 -2.33 24.17 8.82
C ASN A 32 -2.20 22.64 8.93
N GLU A 33 -3.33 21.94 8.97
CA GLU A 33 -3.42 20.50 9.15
C GLU A 33 -4.24 19.88 8.02
N ALA A 34 -3.64 18.91 7.30
CA ALA A 34 -4.29 18.15 6.25
C ALA A 34 -4.76 16.80 6.80
N LYS A 35 -6.01 16.44 6.53
CA LYS A 35 -6.52 15.08 6.82
C LYS A 35 -6.18 14.15 5.66
N ILE A 36 -5.40 13.12 5.92
CA ILE A 36 -5.03 12.06 4.97
C ILE A 36 -5.48 10.73 5.54
N ALA A 37 -6.10 9.88 4.74
CA ALA A 37 -6.38 8.51 5.16
C ALA A 37 -5.28 7.55 4.68
N LEU A 38 -4.98 6.56 5.50
CA LEU A 38 -4.19 5.39 5.15
C LEU A 38 -5.13 4.18 5.13
N LEU A 39 -5.41 3.65 3.94
CA LEU A 39 -6.18 2.43 3.76
C LEU A 39 -5.21 1.27 3.59
N THR A 40 -5.12 0.42 4.60
CA THR A 40 -4.15 -0.69 4.61
C THR A 40 -4.74 -1.92 5.30
N THR A 41 -4.18 -3.09 5.06
CA THR A 41 -4.66 -4.34 5.63
C THR A 41 -3.87 -4.63 6.91
N THR A 42 -4.45 -4.39 8.08
CA THR A 42 -3.79 -4.67 9.36
C THR A 42 -4.25 -5.98 10.00
N THR A 43 -5.27 -6.62 9.41
CA THR A 43 -5.76 -7.94 9.82
C THR A 43 -5.86 -8.89 8.62
N GLY A 44 -5.82 -10.22 8.87
CA GLY A 44 -5.90 -11.23 7.81
C GLY A 44 -4.56 -11.62 7.19
N GLY A 45 -4.61 -12.31 6.04
CA GLY A 45 -3.44 -12.95 5.42
C GLY A 45 -2.35 -12.00 4.90
N ALA A 46 -2.66 -10.73 4.69
CA ALA A 46 -1.71 -9.72 4.23
C ALA A 46 -1.29 -8.71 5.33
N ALA A 47 -1.64 -8.99 6.59
CA ALA A 47 -1.45 -8.06 7.70
C ALA A 47 0.00 -7.59 7.90
N ALA A 48 0.99 -8.45 7.64
CA ALA A 48 2.39 -8.08 7.81
C ALA A 48 2.81 -6.92 6.89
N TYR A 49 2.31 -6.87 5.67
CA TYR A 49 2.56 -5.73 4.78
C TYR A 49 1.90 -4.45 5.32
N GLY A 50 0.63 -4.56 5.75
CA GLY A 50 -0.13 -3.43 6.26
C GLY A 50 0.45 -2.82 7.53
N GLU A 51 0.95 -3.65 8.43
CA GLU A 51 1.66 -3.20 9.63
C GLU A 51 2.98 -2.48 9.29
N SER A 52 3.72 -2.96 8.28
CA SER A 52 4.92 -2.28 7.80
C SER A 52 4.59 -0.93 7.15
N ILE A 53 3.56 -0.88 6.30
CA ILE A 53 3.06 0.35 5.66
C ILE A 53 2.64 1.37 6.72
N LYS A 54 1.83 0.93 7.71
CA LYS A 54 1.38 1.77 8.80
C LYS A 54 2.56 2.35 9.59
N ALA A 55 3.52 1.50 9.96
CA ALA A 55 4.69 1.94 10.71
C ALA A 55 5.53 2.97 9.93
N GLY A 56 5.76 2.75 8.63
CA GLY A 56 6.45 3.71 7.77
C GLY A 56 5.73 5.05 7.66
N ALA A 57 4.42 5.02 7.43
CA ALA A 57 3.60 6.22 7.35
C ALA A 57 3.55 7.00 8.69
N GLU A 58 3.36 6.31 9.82
CA GLU A 58 3.33 6.92 11.15
C GLU A 58 4.69 7.50 11.56
N LEU A 59 5.81 6.92 11.11
CA LEU A 59 7.13 7.50 11.32
C LEU A 59 7.24 8.83 10.58
N ALA A 60 6.95 8.86 9.28
CA ALA A 60 7.00 10.07 8.46
C ALA A 60 6.09 11.18 9.01
N VAL A 61 4.85 10.86 9.39
CA VAL A 61 3.92 11.82 10.01
C VAL A 61 4.49 12.37 11.31
N SER A 62 5.11 11.52 12.13
CA SER A 62 5.72 11.96 13.39
C SER A 62 6.86 12.97 13.16
N GLU A 63 7.70 12.73 12.15
CA GLU A 63 8.81 13.63 11.79
C GLU A 63 8.31 14.93 11.18
N ILE A 64 7.40 14.86 10.22
CA ILE A 64 6.78 16.06 9.60
C ILE A 64 6.07 16.90 10.64
N ASN A 65 5.30 16.28 11.53
CA ASN A 65 4.58 17.01 12.57
C ASN A 65 5.48 17.60 13.65
N ALA A 66 6.72 17.17 13.79
CA ALA A 66 7.72 17.77 14.66
C ALA A 66 8.35 19.06 14.05
N ASP A 67 8.39 19.18 12.72
CA ASP A 67 8.89 20.39 12.04
C ASP A 67 7.84 21.53 12.11
N ALA A 68 8.18 22.66 12.74
CA ALA A 68 7.30 23.80 12.87
C ALA A 68 6.90 24.44 11.52
N ASN A 69 7.71 24.26 10.48
CA ASN A 69 7.50 24.83 9.15
C ASN A 69 6.76 23.87 8.19
N ALA A 70 6.49 22.64 8.61
CA ALA A 70 5.78 21.66 7.80
C ALA A 70 4.26 21.83 7.86
N VAL A 71 3.58 21.41 6.80
CA VAL A 71 2.12 21.22 6.84
C VAL A 71 1.83 20.02 7.75
N LYS A 72 1.06 20.24 8.80
CA LYS A 72 0.71 19.17 9.73
C LYS A 72 -0.21 18.15 9.07
N ILE A 73 -0.03 16.88 9.39
CA ILE A 73 -0.79 15.77 8.83
C ILE A 73 -1.54 15.07 9.96
N ASN A 74 -2.85 14.96 9.79
CA ASN A 74 -3.73 14.10 10.59
C ASN A 74 -3.97 12.81 9.79
N LEU A 75 -3.31 11.72 10.20
CA LEU A 75 -3.38 10.43 9.52
C LEU A 75 -4.49 9.57 10.12
N LEU A 76 -5.51 9.28 9.32
CA LEU A 76 -6.62 8.40 9.67
C LEU A 76 -6.34 7.00 9.11
N VAL A 77 -6.16 6.01 9.96
CA VAL A 77 -5.84 4.63 9.55
C VAL A 77 -7.11 3.80 9.53
N GLU A 78 -7.39 3.14 8.40
CA GLU A 78 -8.52 2.24 8.20
C GLU A 78 -8.02 0.86 7.77
N ASP A 79 -8.52 -0.18 8.44
CA ASP A 79 -8.23 -1.58 8.09
C ASP A 79 -9.16 -2.06 6.99
N THR A 80 -8.60 -2.43 5.84
CA THR A 80 -9.35 -2.98 4.70
C THR A 80 -9.50 -4.51 4.77
N LYS A 81 -8.86 -5.17 5.72
CA LYS A 81 -8.90 -6.61 5.97
C LYS A 81 -8.48 -7.50 4.78
N GLY A 82 -7.91 -6.91 3.73
CA GLY A 82 -7.61 -7.60 2.47
C GLY A 82 -8.87 -7.94 1.67
N ASP A 83 -9.94 -7.19 1.86
CA ASP A 83 -11.24 -7.42 1.22
C ASP A 83 -11.66 -6.23 0.35
N LYS A 84 -12.08 -6.52 -0.89
CA LYS A 84 -12.47 -5.49 -1.87
C LYS A 84 -13.68 -4.65 -1.42
N ASN A 85 -14.65 -5.26 -0.73
CA ASN A 85 -15.84 -4.54 -0.25
C ASN A 85 -15.50 -3.67 0.94
N GLU A 86 -14.67 -4.15 1.87
CA GLU A 86 -14.18 -3.35 2.99
C GLU A 86 -13.34 -2.16 2.50
N ALA A 87 -12.51 -2.34 1.46
CA ALA A 87 -11.78 -1.24 0.84
C ALA A 87 -12.72 -0.18 0.22
N ILE A 88 -13.80 -0.61 -0.47
CA ILE A 88 -14.83 0.31 -0.99
C ILE A 88 -15.52 1.05 0.16
N ASN A 89 -15.91 0.35 1.23
CA ASN A 89 -16.56 0.94 2.40
C ASN A 89 -15.66 1.95 3.11
N ALA A 90 -14.40 1.59 3.34
CA ALA A 90 -13.40 2.49 3.94
C ALA A 90 -13.18 3.73 3.06
N MET A 91 -13.04 3.57 1.74
CA MET A 91 -12.87 4.69 0.80
C MET A 91 -14.08 5.64 0.86
N ASN A 92 -15.30 5.12 0.81
CA ASN A 92 -16.51 5.94 0.94
C ASN A 92 -16.55 6.69 2.28
N LYS A 93 -16.21 6.01 3.39
CA LYS A 93 -16.19 6.60 4.73
C LYS A 93 -15.23 7.78 4.80
N VAL A 94 -13.97 7.60 4.40
CA VAL A 94 -12.95 8.65 4.54
C VAL A 94 -13.21 9.84 3.63
N ILE A 95 -13.83 9.61 2.46
CA ILE A 95 -14.20 10.66 1.52
C ILE A 95 -15.40 11.47 1.99
N ALA A 96 -16.50 10.80 2.34
CA ALA A 96 -17.79 11.43 2.62
C ALA A 96 -17.90 11.92 4.06
N LYS A 97 -17.47 11.11 5.04
CA LYS A 97 -17.60 11.42 6.47
C LYS A 97 -16.41 12.19 6.99
N ASP A 98 -15.19 11.71 6.75
CA ASP A 98 -13.98 12.26 7.34
C ASP A 98 -13.42 13.43 6.51
N LYS A 99 -13.86 13.56 5.24
CA LYS A 99 -13.54 14.65 4.31
C LYS A 99 -12.04 14.82 4.10
N VAL A 100 -11.32 13.71 3.89
CA VAL A 100 -9.88 13.72 3.64
C VAL A 100 -9.55 14.44 2.33
N VAL A 101 -8.36 15.05 2.27
CA VAL A 101 -7.85 15.66 1.04
C VAL A 101 -7.30 14.61 0.08
N ALA A 102 -6.69 13.55 0.63
CA ALA A 102 -6.09 12.46 -0.14
C ALA A 102 -6.06 11.14 0.66
N VAL A 103 -5.79 10.05 -0.03
CA VAL A 103 -5.71 8.69 0.51
C VAL A 103 -4.38 8.05 0.11
N ILE A 104 -3.65 7.50 1.06
CA ILE A 104 -2.56 6.56 0.82
C ILE A 104 -3.16 5.15 0.86
N GLY A 105 -3.03 4.38 -0.22
CA GLY A 105 -3.71 3.10 -0.40
C GLY A 105 -4.99 3.19 -1.26
N PRO A 106 -5.79 2.12 -1.30
CA PRO A 106 -5.63 0.82 -0.63
C PRO A 106 -4.33 0.11 -1.01
N MET A 107 -3.83 -0.77 -0.11
CA MET A 107 -2.50 -1.34 -0.30
C MET A 107 -2.47 -2.48 -1.33
N LEU A 108 -3.50 -3.32 -1.41
CA LEU A 108 -3.56 -4.43 -2.37
C LEU A 108 -4.08 -3.97 -3.73
N SER A 109 -3.54 -4.54 -4.81
CA SER A 109 -3.94 -4.17 -6.17
C SER A 109 -5.42 -4.43 -6.43
N GLY A 110 -5.96 -5.57 -5.99
CA GLY A 110 -7.39 -5.88 -6.12
C GLY A 110 -8.31 -4.93 -5.33
N GLU A 111 -7.86 -4.47 -4.17
CA GLU A 111 -8.57 -3.45 -3.39
C GLU A 111 -8.55 -2.09 -4.12
N MET A 112 -7.41 -1.69 -4.70
CA MET A 112 -7.31 -0.46 -5.47
C MET A 112 -8.15 -0.51 -6.74
N MET A 113 -8.19 -1.65 -7.45
CA MET A 113 -9.06 -1.84 -8.61
C MET A 113 -10.54 -1.69 -8.24
N ALA A 114 -10.93 -2.14 -7.04
CA ALA A 114 -12.32 -2.04 -6.57
C ALA A 114 -12.67 -0.65 -6.03
N ALA A 115 -11.83 -0.05 -5.20
CA ALA A 115 -12.11 1.22 -4.51
C ALA A 115 -11.58 2.46 -5.24
N GLY A 116 -10.59 2.32 -6.12
CA GLY A 116 -10.02 3.41 -6.92
C GLY A 116 -11.04 4.17 -7.76
N PRO A 117 -12.01 3.51 -8.43
CA PRO A 117 -13.08 4.22 -9.14
C PRO A 117 -13.89 5.16 -8.25
N VAL A 118 -14.08 4.83 -6.96
CA VAL A 118 -14.76 5.70 -5.99
C VAL A 118 -13.94 6.96 -5.72
N ALA A 119 -12.63 6.79 -5.47
CA ALA A 119 -11.70 7.91 -5.26
C ALA A 119 -11.65 8.82 -6.50
N ASN A 120 -11.47 8.24 -7.68
CA ASN A 120 -11.39 8.97 -8.95
C ASN A 120 -12.67 9.77 -9.23
N LYS A 121 -13.84 9.15 -9.10
CA LYS A 121 -15.15 9.81 -9.27
C LYS A 121 -15.36 10.95 -8.27
N SER A 122 -14.83 10.80 -7.06
CA SER A 122 -14.94 11.79 -5.97
C SER A 122 -13.85 12.86 -6.02
N LYS A 123 -12.98 12.81 -7.03
CA LYS A 123 -11.84 13.71 -7.19
C LYS A 123 -10.93 13.72 -5.94
N VAL A 124 -10.66 12.55 -5.38
CA VAL A 124 -9.75 12.34 -4.27
C VAL A 124 -8.57 11.53 -4.75
N VAL A 125 -7.37 12.05 -4.55
CA VAL A 125 -6.16 11.30 -4.89
C VAL A 125 -6.06 10.05 -4.02
N ALA A 126 -5.82 8.90 -4.66
CA ALA A 126 -5.44 7.66 -4.01
C ALA A 126 -4.08 7.20 -4.55
N LEU A 127 -3.10 7.06 -3.67
CA LEU A 127 -1.73 6.65 -3.99
C LEU A 127 -1.47 5.24 -3.47
N GLY A 128 -1.32 4.28 -4.37
CA GLY A 128 -0.94 2.92 -4.02
C GLY A 128 0.56 2.79 -3.72
N THR A 129 0.89 2.31 -2.52
CA THR A 129 2.29 2.10 -2.10
C THR A 129 2.80 0.69 -2.39
N SER A 130 1.89 -0.27 -2.61
CA SER A 130 2.21 -1.66 -2.95
C SER A 130 1.30 -2.24 -4.03
N THR A 131 0.55 -1.39 -4.75
CA THR A 131 -0.32 -1.76 -5.86
C THR A 131 0.48 -1.95 -7.14
N THR A 132 1.03 -3.12 -7.34
CA THR A 132 2.02 -3.41 -8.40
C THR A 132 1.43 -4.00 -9.67
N ALA A 133 0.14 -4.41 -9.68
CA ALA A 133 -0.53 -4.95 -10.86
C ALA A 133 -0.58 -3.96 -12.02
N GLU A 134 -0.75 -4.47 -13.24
CA GLU A 134 -1.02 -3.65 -14.42
C GLU A 134 -2.39 -2.97 -14.31
N GLY A 135 -2.57 -1.84 -14.99
CA GLY A 135 -3.85 -1.13 -15.07
C GLY A 135 -4.22 -0.27 -13.84
N ILE A 136 -3.42 -0.23 -12.79
CA ILE A 136 -3.75 0.55 -11.58
C ILE A 136 -3.92 2.04 -11.91
N THR A 137 -2.99 2.63 -12.63
CA THR A 137 -3.05 4.07 -12.97
C THR A 137 -4.01 4.39 -14.12
N ASP A 138 -4.51 3.36 -14.82
CA ASP A 138 -5.52 3.50 -15.88
C ASP A 138 -6.95 3.67 -15.32
N ILE A 139 -7.14 3.46 -14.01
CA ILE A 139 -8.43 3.67 -13.32
C ILE A 139 -8.88 5.13 -13.45
N GLY A 140 -7.93 6.08 -13.45
CA GLY A 140 -8.23 7.48 -13.71
C GLY A 140 -7.20 8.46 -13.16
N ASP A 141 -7.44 9.74 -13.45
CA ASP A 141 -6.53 10.86 -13.21
C ASP A 141 -6.20 11.15 -11.74
N TYR A 142 -6.93 10.58 -10.81
CA TYR A 142 -6.72 10.73 -9.36
C TYR A 142 -6.05 9.51 -8.74
N ILE A 143 -5.65 8.52 -9.56
CA ILE A 143 -5.00 7.30 -9.08
C ILE A 143 -3.52 7.32 -9.43
N PHE A 144 -2.70 7.24 -8.40
CA PHE A 144 -1.25 7.28 -8.46
C PHE A 144 -0.64 6.04 -7.80
N ARG A 145 0.63 5.78 -8.05
CA ARG A 145 1.42 4.81 -7.29
C ARG A 145 2.88 5.25 -7.19
N ASN A 146 3.53 4.93 -6.09
CA ASN A 146 4.98 5.00 -5.92
C ASN A 146 5.62 3.58 -5.85
N ALA A 147 4.82 2.55 -6.10
CA ALA A 147 5.31 1.18 -6.22
C ALA A 147 5.87 0.92 -7.62
N VAL A 148 6.96 0.16 -7.70
CA VAL A 148 7.47 -0.37 -8.98
C VAL A 148 6.47 -1.39 -9.51
N PRO A 149 6.05 -1.28 -10.79
CA PRO A 149 5.18 -2.28 -11.41
C PRO A 149 5.76 -3.69 -11.33
N GLU A 150 4.92 -4.66 -11.05
CA GLU A 150 5.32 -6.07 -11.04
C GLU A 150 5.86 -6.50 -12.41
N SER A 151 5.32 -5.94 -13.48
CA SER A 151 5.79 -6.17 -14.85
C SER A 151 7.27 -5.78 -15.06
N LEU A 152 7.79 -4.84 -14.29
CA LEU A 152 9.23 -4.51 -14.32
C LEU A 152 10.02 -5.39 -13.36
N ALA A 153 9.55 -5.55 -12.12
CA ALA A 153 10.29 -6.27 -11.08
C ALA A 153 10.46 -7.77 -11.41
N VAL A 154 9.38 -8.44 -11.83
CA VAL A 154 9.40 -9.88 -12.17
C VAL A 154 10.10 -10.13 -13.49
N ASP A 155 9.87 -9.31 -14.51
CA ASP A 155 10.57 -9.43 -15.79
C ASP A 155 12.09 -9.34 -15.61
N THR A 156 12.56 -8.33 -14.87
CA THR A 156 13.98 -8.18 -14.56
C THR A 156 14.52 -9.36 -13.73
N ALA A 157 13.80 -9.79 -12.69
CA ALA A 157 14.24 -10.91 -11.86
C ALA A 157 14.37 -12.21 -12.67
N ILE A 158 13.42 -12.52 -13.55
CA ILE A 158 13.48 -13.72 -14.42
C ILE A 158 14.66 -13.64 -15.39
N LYS A 159 14.86 -12.49 -16.06
CA LYS A 159 15.95 -12.32 -17.03
C LYS A 159 17.33 -12.41 -16.40
N GLU A 160 17.53 -11.78 -15.23
CA GLU A 160 18.81 -11.84 -14.52
C GLU A 160 19.04 -13.22 -13.90
N ALA A 161 18.00 -13.87 -13.40
CA ALA A 161 18.09 -15.26 -12.96
C ALA A 161 18.46 -16.20 -14.11
N HIS A 162 17.81 -16.05 -15.26
CA HIS A 162 18.14 -16.86 -16.47
C HIS A 162 19.56 -16.64 -16.93
N LYS A 163 20.03 -15.40 -16.97
CA LYS A 163 21.42 -15.07 -17.34
C LYS A 163 22.45 -15.74 -16.42
N THR A 164 22.12 -15.85 -15.14
CA THR A 164 23.03 -16.42 -14.11
C THR A 164 22.93 -17.95 -14.04
N LEU A 165 21.74 -18.51 -14.14
CA LEU A 165 21.47 -19.95 -13.89
C LEU A 165 21.33 -20.78 -15.17
N GLY A 166 21.03 -20.15 -16.32
CA GLY A 166 20.94 -20.81 -17.62
C GLY A 166 19.79 -21.82 -17.77
N PHE A 167 18.71 -21.69 -16.99
CA PHE A 167 17.59 -22.60 -17.02
C PHE A 167 16.88 -22.57 -18.39
N LYS A 168 16.37 -23.71 -18.82
CA LYS A 168 15.72 -23.88 -20.14
C LYS A 168 14.22 -24.19 -20.00
N THR A 169 13.82 -24.70 -18.85
CA THR A 169 12.44 -25.06 -18.54
C THR A 169 11.97 -24.40 -17.26
N ALA A 170 10.71 -23.99 -17.23
CA ALA A 170 10.10 -23.35 -16.07
C ALA A 170 8.72 -23.94 -15.78
N ALA A 171 8.34 -24.00 -14.52
CA ALA A 171 6.94 -24.11 -14.12
C ALA A 171 6.48 -22.81 -13.49
N ILE A 172 5.19 -22.51 -13.59
CA ILE A 172 4.56 -21.36 -12.94
C ILE A 172 3.50 -21.85 -11.98
N MET A 173 3.51 -21.32 -10.75
CA MET A 173 2.47 -21.57 -9.75
C MET A 173 1.97 -20.23 -9.23
N TYR A 174 0.64 -19.95 -9.31
CA TYR A 174 0.13 -18.63 -8.96
C TYR A 174 -1.27 -18.69 -8.33
N SER A 175 -1.58 -17.70 -7.48
CA SER A 175 -2.93 -17.48 -6.96
C SER A 175 -3.83 -16.91 -8.06
N ASN A 176 -4.91 -17.62 -8.41
CA ASN A 176 -5.79 -17.29 -9.52
C ASN A 176 -6.95 -16.35 -9.14
N ASN A 177 -7.17 -16.13 -7.85
CA ASN A 177 -8.18 -15.20 -7.33
C ASN A 177 -7.58 -13.86 -6.82
N ASN A 178 -6.31 -13.62 -7.11
CA ASN A 178 -5.58 -12.41 -6.75
C ASN A 178 -5.13 -11.65 -8.01
N ASP A 179 -5.66 -10.44 -8.22
CA ASP A 179 -5.40 -9.65 -9.43
C ASP A 179 -3.91 -9.36 -9.65
N GLN A 180 -3.15 -9.13 -8.58
CA GLN A 180 -1.70 -8.96 -8.67
C GLN A 180 -1.02 -10.24 -9.14
N MET A 181 -1.37 -11.41 -8.59
CA MET A 181 -0.72 -12.67 -8.92
C MET A 181 -1.06 -13.15 -10.34
N VAL A 182 -2.26 -12.84 -10.82
CA VAL A 182 -2.63 -13.01 -12.23
C VAL A 182 -1.76 -12.11 -13.13
N SER A 183 -1.52 -10.85 -12.73
CA SER A 183 -0.60 -9.95 -13.45
C SER A 183 0.84 -10.47 -13.45
N VAL A 184 1.32 -11.02 -12.33
CA VAL A 184 2.65 -11.68 -12.24
C VAL A 184 2.76 -12.86 -13.20
N ASN A 185 1.76 -13.76 -13.23
CA ASN A 185 1.75 -14.87 -14.18
C ASN A 185 1.85 -14.40 -15.63
N ASN A 186 1.10 -13.37 -16.01
CA ASN A 186 1.13 -12.83 -17.37
C ASN A 186 2.50 -12.24 -17.71
N THR A 187 3.13 -11.53 -16.79
CA THR A 187 4.49 -10.98 -16.93
C THR A 187 5.52 -12.10 -17.01
N ALA A 188 5.44 -13.08 -16.11
CA ALA A 188 6.38 -14.20 -16.07
C ALA A 188 6.39 -14.99 -17.40
N ARG A 189 5.20 -15.25 -17.98
CA ARG A 189 5.09 -15.93 -19.29
C ARG A 189 5.83 -15.15 -20.38
N LYS A 190 5.58 -13.83 -20.51
CA LYS A 190 6.24 -12.98 -21.48
C LYS A 190 7.76 -12.93 -21.26
N ALA A 191 8.21 -12.82 -20.01
CA ALA A 191 9.61 -12.79 -19.66
C ALA A 191 10.33 -14.10 -20.04
N LEU A 192 9.76 -15.26 -19.66
CA LEU A 192 10.29 -16.58 -20.00
C LEU A 192 10.36 -16.80 -21.52
N GLU A 193 9.28 -16.47 -22.22
CA GLU A 193 9.23 -16.55 -23.69
C GLU A 193 10.31 -15.68 -24.35
N SER A 194 10.52 -14.45 -23.85
CA SER A 194 11.50 -13.51 -24.39
C SER A 194 12.96 -13.99 -24.30
N VAL A 195 13.25 -14.90 -23.36
CA VAL A 195 14.57 -15.53 -23.17
C VAL A 195 14.63 -17.00 -23.66
N GLY A 196 13.59 -17.45 -24.36
CA GLY A 196 13.55 -18.78 -24.98
C GLY A 196 13.35 -19.94 -23.98
N VAL A 197 12.78 -19.68 -22.80
CA VAL A 197 12.52 -20.70 -21.77
C VAL A 197 11.15 -21.31 -22.00
N GLN A 198 11.10 -22.65 -22.04
CA GLN A 198 9.85 -23.41 -22.21
C GLN A 198 9.11 -23.50 -20.87
N ILE A 199 7.83 -23.13 -20.86
CA ILE A 199 6.94 -23.38 -19.72
C ILE A 199 6.41 -24.82 -19.83
N VAL A 200 6.82 -25.69 -18.91
CA VAL A 200 6.49 -27.11 -18.93
C VAL A 200 5.27 -27.46 -18.09
N ASP A 201 4.91 -26.58 -17.13
CA ASP A 201 3.70 -26.74 -16.32
C ASP A 201 3.18 -25.40 -15.77
N THR A 202 1.89 -25.32 -15.49
CA THR A 202 1.26 -24.16 -14.84
C THR A 202 0.16 -24.63 -13.90
N GLU A 203 0.36 -24.37 -12.61
CA GLU A 203 -0.59 -24.74 -11.57
C GLU A 203 -1.16 -23.53 -10.87
N THR A 204 -2.38 -23.66 -10.37
CA THR A 204 -3.08 -22.58 -9.66
C THR A 204 -3.53 -23.02 -8.28
N PHE A 205 -3.70 -22.01 -7.42
CA PHE A 205 -4.28 -22.14 -6.09
C PHE A 205 -5.10 -20.87 -5.78
N ALA A 206 -5.83 -20.84 -4.68
CA ALA A 206 -6.51 -19.65 -4.19
C ALA A 206 -5.75 -19.03 -3.02
N ASP A 207 -5.84 -17.70 -2.86
CA ASP A 207 -5.38 -17.05 -1.63
C ASP A 207 -6.04 -17.71 -0.41
N LYS A 208 -5.26 -17.90 0.65
CA LYS A 208 -5.59 -18.63 1.89
C LYS A 208 -5.58 -20.15 1.79
N ASP A 209 -5.23 -20.73 0.65
CA ASP A 209 -4.92 -22.16 0.60
C ASP A 209 -3.70 -22.47 1.49
N THR A 210 -3.71 -23.64 2.10
CA THR A 210 -2.65 -24.09 3.03
C THR A 210 -2.00 -25.40 2.61
N ASP A 211 -2.58 -26.14 1.68
CA ASP A 211 -2.03 -27.39 1.12
C ASP A 211 -1.82 -27.25 -0.39
N PHE A 212 -0.59 -27.47 -0.80
CA PHE A 212 -0.12 -27.30 -2.18
C PHE A 212 0.42 -28.61 -2.76
N SER A 213 0.19 -29.74 -2.08
CA SER A 213 0.77 -31.04 -2.40
C SER A 213 0.40 -31.52 -3.80
N ALA A 214 -0.85 -31.31 -4.21
CA ALA A 214 -1.33 -31.76 -5.53
C ALA A 214 -0.64 -30.99 -6.67
N GLN A 215 -0.56 -29.66 -6.57
CA GLN A 215 0.09 -28.80 -7.55
C GLN A 215 1.59 -29.09 -7.63
N LEU A 216 2.25 -29.19 -6.48
CA LEU A 216 3.68 -29.47 -6.42
C LEU A 216 4.04 -30.86 -6.93
N THR A 217 3.17 -31.86 -6.77
CA THR A 217 3.36 -33.21 -7.36
C THR A 217 3.40 -33.16 -8.88
N LYS A 218 2.53 -32.37 -9.53
CA LYS A 218 2.53 -32.20 -10.98
C LYS A 218 3.78 -31.45 -11.46
N ILE A 219 4.13 -30.35 -10.79
CA ILE A 219 5.35 -29.61 -11.07
C ILE A 219 6.59 -30.50 -10.94
N GLN A 220 6.65 -31.34 -9.90
CA GLN A 220 7.75 -32.28 -9.71
C GLN A 220 7.86 -33.32 -10.87
N GLN A 221 6.74 -33.80 -11.35
CA GLN A 221 6.69 -34.69 -12.51
C GLN A 221 7.14 -34.01 -13.82
N ALA A 222 6.84 -32.72 -13.98
CA ALA A 222 7.25 -31.94 -15.13
C ALA A 222 8.76 -31.60 -15.13
N LYS A 223 9.45 -31.75 -14.00
CA LYS A 223 10.89 -31.54 -13.81
C LYS A 223 11.42 -30.21 -14.37
N PRO A 224 10.85 -29.06 -13.99
CA PRO A 224 11.36 -27.77 -14.44
C PRO A 224 12.73 -27.47 -13.84
N ASP A 225 13.54 -26.64 -14.55
CA ASP A 225 14.81 -26.14 -14.02
C ASP A 225 14.62 -25.02 -13.00
N VAL A 226 13.53 -24.24 -13.13
CA VAL A 226 13.16 -23.11 -12.25
C VAL A 226 11.65 -23.12 -12.01
N ILE A 227 11.22 -22.62 -10.85
CA ILE A 227 9.81 -22.47 -10.55
C ILE A 227 9.52 -20.99 -10.29
N ILE A 228 8.54 -20.43 -10.98
CA ILE A 228 8.03 -19.07 -10.71
C ILE A 228 6.85 -19.21 -9.75
N VAL A 229 6.92 -18.56 -8.58
CA VAL A 229 5.85 -18.61 -7.58
C VAL A 229 5.28 -17.23 -7.38
N ALA A 230 4.05 -17.02 -7.84
CA ALA A 230 3.30 -15.79 -7.67
C ALA A 230 2.29 -15.94 -6.53
N SER A 231 2.63 -15.44 -5.37
CA SER A 231 1.81 -15.50 -4.15
C SER A 231 2.14 -14.35 -3.19
N LEU A 232 1.29 -14.16 -2.19
CA LEU A 232 1.64 -13.37 -1.02
C LEU A 232 2.62 -14.14 -0.12
N TYR A 233 3.15 -13.48 0.91
CA TYR A 233 4.23 -14.06 1.75
C TYR A 233 3.82 -15.36 2.43
N GLN A 234 2.58 -15.48 2.87
CA GLN A 234 2.12 -16.61 3.68
C GLN A 234 2.06 -17.90 2.85
N GLU A 235 1.34 -17.86 1.73
CA GLU A 235 1.22 -18.99 0.81
C GLU A 235 2.58 -19.33 0.20
N GLY A 236 3.34 -18.31 -0.20
CA GLY A 236 4.69 -18.50 -0.75
C GLY A 236 5.63 -19.22 0.21
N ALA A 237 5.61 -18.86 1.49
CA ALA A 237 6.42 -19.53 2.50
C ALA A 237 5.99 -21.00 2.73
N LEU A 238 4.69 -21.28 2.72
CA LEU A 238 4.16 -22.64 2.83
C LEU A 238 4.50 -23.48 1.60
N ILE A 239 4.39 -22.91 0.39
CA ILE A 239 4.81 -23.55 -0.86
C ILE A 239 6.29 -23.92 -0.79
N MET A 240 7.16 -22.98 -0.37
CA MET A 240 8.59 -23.23 -0.23
C MET A 240 8.88 -24.37 0.73
N LYS A 241 8.26 -24.39 1.91
CA LYS A 241 8.41 -25.51 2.88
C LYS A 241 8.02 -26.83 2.26
N LYS A 242 6.84 -26.88 1.64
CA LYS A 242 6.33 -28.11 1.04
C LYS A 242 7.22 -28.58 -0.11
N MET A 243 7.73 -27.69 -0.94
CA MET A 243 8.71 -28.02 -1.99
C MET A 243 9.94 -28.74 -1.40
N ARG A 244 10.56 -28.16 -0.34
CA ARG A 244 11.75 -28.74 0.28
C ARG A 244 11.46 -30.06 0.96
N GLU A 245 10.30 -30.21 1.63
CA GLU A 245 9.83 -31.49 2.19
C GLU A 245 9.68 -32.60 1.11
N MET A 246 9.25 -32.24 -0.10
CA MET A 246 9.14 -33.14 -1.24
C MET A 246 10.48 -33.37 -1.96
N GLY A 247 11.60 -32.83 -1.47
CA GLY A 247 12.92 -32.96 -2.09
C GLY A 247 13.11 -32.10 -3.35
N MET A 248 12.23 -31.15 -3.61
CA MET A 248 12.33 -30.22 -4.74
C MET A 248 13.27 -29.06 -4.37
N ASN A 249 14.45 -29.04 -5.00
CA ASN A 249 15.51 -28.05 -4.70
C ASN A 249 15.74 -27.02 -5.82
N GLN A 250 14.85 -26.96 -6.78
CA GLN A 250 14.94 -25.97 -7.87
C GLN A 250 15.00 -24.54 -7.30
N PRO A 251 15.73 -23.61 -7.96
CA PRO A 251 15.64 -22.20 -7.68
C PRO A 251 14.20 -21.72 -7.92
N VAL A 252 13.79 -20.71 -7.13
CA VAL A 252 12.47 -20.11 -7.22
C VAL A 252 12.61 -18.62 -7.49
N VAL A 253 11.87 -18.12 -8.48
CA VAL A 253 11.66 -16.70 -8.66
C VAL A 253 10.29 -16.34 -8.06
N GLY A 254 10.31 -15.56 -6.99
CA GLY A 254 9.11 -15.14 -6.26
C GLY A 254 8.58 -13.78 -6.74
N SER A 255 7.30 -13.56 -6.51
CA SER A 255 6.68 -12.23 -6.66
C SER A 255 7.19 -11.24 -5.61
N ASN A 256 6.91 -9.96 -5.79
CA ASN A 256 7.28 -8.89 -4.85
C ASN A 256 6.79 -9.14 -3.41
N GLY A 257 5.70 -9.89 -3.24
CA GLY A 257 5.18 -10.29 -1.93
C GLY A 257 6.18 -11.03 -1.04
N PHE A 258 7.21 -11.67 -1.62
CA PHE A 258 8.25 -12.37 -0.85
C PHE A 258 9.25 -11.44 -0.16
N ASN A 259 9.25 -10.16 -0.49
CA ASN A 259 10.09 -9.14 0.18
C ASN A 259 9.63 -8.79 1.62
N SER A 260 8.85 -9.65 2.25
CA SER A 260 8.43 -9.49 3.65
C SER A 260 9.32 -10.27 4.60
N PRO A 261 9.76 -9.70 5.73
CA PRO A 261 10.46 -10.45 6.77
C PRO A 261 9.65 -11.65 7.28
N GLN A 262 8.33 -11.61 7.20
CA GLN A 262 7.46 -12.73 7.59
C GLN A 262 7.60 -13.93 6.63
N PHE A 263 7.87 -13.70 5.34
CA PHE A 263 8.18 -14.79 4.41
C PHE A 263 9.38 -15.61 4.92
N ILE A 264 10.49 -14.94 5.26
CA ILE A 264 11.69 -15.60 5.79
C ILE A 264 11.38 -16.29 7.13
N LYS A 265 10.65 -15.60 8.02
CA LYS A 265 10.30 -16.16 9.35
C LYS A 265 9.46 -17.44 9.23
N ILE A 266 8.53 -17.52 8.29
CA ILE A 266 7.67 -18.71 8.08
C ILE A 266 8.43 -19.80 7.34
N ALA A 267 9.10 -19.45 6.24
CA ALA A 267 9.79 -20.40 5.39
C ALA A 267 11.04 -21.01 6.04
N GLY A 268 11.74 -20.22 6.90
CA GLY A 268 13.01 -20.63 7.47
C GLY A 268 14.04 -20.99 6.39
N ASP A 269 14.76 -22.10 6.57
CA ASP A 269 15.76 -22.58 5.60
C ASP A 269 15.18 -22.93 4.23
N ALA A 270 13.87 -23.16 4.13
CA ALA A 270 13.21 -23.41 2.86
C ALA A 270 13.25 -22.19 1.91
N ALA A 271 13.49 -20.99 2.44
CA ALA A 271 13.64 -19.76 1.65
C ALA A 271 14.98 -19.71 0.86
N ASN A 272 15.94 -20.58 1.16
CA ASN A 272 17.20 -20.58 0.47
C ASN A 272 17.02 -20.87 -1.02
N GLY A 273 17.68 -20.04 -1.88
CA GLY A 273 17.59 -20.13 -3.33
C GLY A 273 16.38 -19.41 -3.93
N VAL A 274 15.64 -18.60 -3.15
CA VAL A 274 14.61 -17.71 -3.67
C VAL A 274 15.25 -16.43 -4.22
N ILE A 275 14.79 -16.03 -5.40
CA ILE A 275 15.18 -14.80 -6.11
C ILE A 275 13.95 -13.90 -6.20
N VAL A 276 14.08 -12.65 -5.81
CA VAL A 276 12.97 -11.68 -5.81
C VAL A 276 13.44 -10.33 -6.33
N GLY A 277 12.65 -9.72 -7.21
CA GLY A 277 12.85 -8.31 -7.56
C GLY A 277 12.40 -7.41 -6.41
N THR A 278 13.24 -6.45 -6.02
CA THR A 278 12.92 -5.49 -4.96
C THR A 278 13.15 -4.05 -5.42
N PRO A 279 12.22 -3.12 -5.14
CA PRO A 279 12.42 -1.70 -5.42
C PRO A 279 13.32 -0.99 -4.40
N TRP A 280 13.61 -1.63 -3.28
CA TRP A 280 14.35 -1.02 -2.17
C TRP A 280 15.27 -2.02 -1.49
N PHE A 281 16.45 -1.54 -1.10
CA PHE A 281 17.46 -2.34 -0.41
C PHE A 281 17.95 -1.61 0.86
N PRO A 282 17.82 -2.22 2.04
CA PRO A 282 18.10 -1.56 3.33
C PRO A 282 19.57 -1.19 3.52
N ASN A 283 20.49 -1.84 2.81
CA ASN A 283 21.92 -1.60 2.91
C ASN A 283 22.47 -0.70 1.79
N LYS A 284 21.60 0.05 1.08
CA LYS A 284 22.03 1.04 0.10
C LYS A 284 22.90 2.10 0.79
N GLU A 285 24.04 2.44 0.18
CA GLU A 285 24.95 3.47 0.66
C GLU A 285 24.43 4.89 0.36
N ASP A 286 23.24 5.19 0.84
CA ASP A 286 22.55 6.46 0.73
C ASP A 286 22.22 7.00 2.12
N GLN A 287 22.51 8.29 2.38
CA GLN A 287 22.34 8.86 3.71
C GLN A 287 20.87 8.89 4.15
N LYS A 288 19.92 9.16 3.23
CA LYS A 288 18.50 9.15 3.56
C LYS A 288 18.02 7.76 3.97
N VAL A 289 18.52 6.71 3.28
CA VAL A 289 18.19 5.32 3.64
C VAL A 289 18.75 4.97 5.03
N LYS A 290 19.99 5.38 5.32
CA LYS A 290 20.61 5.18 6.64
C LYS A 290 19.85 5.89 7.75
N ASP A 291 19.45 7.13 7.53
CA ASP A 291 18.72 7.96 8.50
C ASP A 291 17.32 7.39 8.76
N PHE A 292 16.57 7.06 7.70
CA PHE A 292 15.28 6.38 7.79
C PHE A 292 15.38 5.07 8.58
N ARG A 293 16.33 4.22 8.21
CA ARG A 293 16.56 2.93 8.88
C ARG A 293 16.85 3.12 10.37
N LYS A 294 17.74 4.08 10.71
CA LYS A 294 18.07 4.41 12.10
C LYS A 294 16.84 4.89 12.88
N ALA A 295 16.05 5.79 12.32
CA ALA A 295 14.84 6.30 12.96
C ALA A 295 13.79 5.19 13.14
N TYR A 296 13.60 4.36 12.11
CA TYR A 296 12.66 3.24 12.16
C TYR A 296 13.04 2.21 13.22
N VAL A 297 14.31 1.79 13.26
CA VAL A 297 14.82 0.84 14.27
C VAL A 297 14.70 1.42 15.68
N ALA A 298 15.02 2.70 15.87
CA ALA A 298 14.89 3.37 17.16
C ALA A 298 13.44 3.40 17.67
N LYS A 299 12.46 3.57 16.75
CA LYS A 299 11.04 3.65 17.12
C LYS A 299 10.38 2.28 17.29
N TYR A 300 10.71 1.31 16.43
CA TYR A 300 9.99 0.03 16.35
C TYR A 300 10.80 -1.20 16.76
N GLY A 301 12.10 -1.07 17.04
CA GLY A 301 12.98 -2.17 17.48
C GLY A 301 13.22 -3.26 16.43
N LYS A 302 12.93 -2.99 15.16
CA LYS A 302 13.08 -3.92 14.03
C LYS A 302 13.51 -3.19 12.78
N GLU A 303 14.11 -3.91 11.84
CA GLU A 303 14.48 -3.35 10.54
C GLU A 303 13.24 -3.02 9.69
N PRO A 304 13.28 -1.92 8.93
CA PRO A 304 12.25 -1.63 7.94
C PRO A 304 12.37 -2.56 6.74
N ASP A 305 11.24 -2.79 6.07
CA ASP A 305 11.18 -3.42 4.76
C ASP A 305 10.81 -2.40 3.67
N GLN A 306 10.69 -2.87 2.42
CA GLN A 306 10.30 -2.01 1.30
C GLN A 306 8.92 -1.36 1.48
N PHE A 307 7.98 -2.05 2.14
CA PHE A 307 6.61 -1.56 2.33
C PHE A 307 6.59 -0.36 3.28
N ALA A 308 7.39 -0.43 4.35
CA ALA A 308 7.59 0.69 5.26
C ALA A 308 8.28 1.87 4.55
N ALA A 309 9.32 1.61 3.74
CA ALA A 309 10.04 2.65 3.01
C ALA A 309 9.14 3.36 1.99
N GLN A 310 8.34 2.62 1.22
CA GLN A 310 7.42 3.19 0.24
C GLN A 310 6.31 4.02 0.89
N ALA A 311 5.77 3.57 2.03
CA ALA A 311 4.76 4.33 2.77
C ALA A 311 5.34 5.59 3.42
N TYR A 312 6.57 5.54 3.92
CA TYR A 312 7.30 6.69 4.41
C TYR A 312 7.45 7.76 3.32
N ASP A 313 7.93 7.38 2.13
CA ASP A 313 8.04 8.27 0.98
C ASP A 313 6.68 8.82 0.53
N ALA A 314 5.63 8.02 0.55
CA ALA A 314 4.29 8.47 0.18
C ALA A 314 3.79 9.64 1.03
N VAL A 315 4.09 9.62 2.33
CA VAL A 315 3.71 10.71 3.24
C VAL A 315 4.52 11.98 2.96
N TYR A 316 5.83 11.86 2.75
CA TYR A 316 6.67 13.00 2.37
C TYR A 316 6.31 13.58 1.00
N LEU A 317 5.97 12.73 0.04
CA LEU A 317 5.49 13.14 -1.27
C LEU A 317 4.17 13.93 -1.16
N TYR A 318 3.28 13.50 -0.26
CA TYR A 318 2.03 14.21 0.02
C TYR A 318 2.27 15.54 0.72
N GLU A 319 3.18 15.60 1.68
CA GLU A 319 3.57 16.85 2.33
C GLU A 319 4.13 17.87 1.33
N ALA A 320 5.01 17.43 0.43
CA ALA A 320 5.53 18.27 -0.65
C ALA A 320 4.41 18.74 -1.60
N ALA A 321 3.44 17.88 -1.92
CA ALA A 321 2.28 18.24 -2.73
C ALA A 321 1.37 19.26 -2.02
N LEU A 322 1.13 19.10 -0.72
CA LEU A 322 0.36 20.06 0.10
C LEU A 322 1.01 21.44 0.15
N LYS A 323 2.33 21.50 0.36
CA LYS A 323 3.11 22.75 0.31
C LYS A 323 2.97 23.42 -1.06
N LYS A 324 3.15 22.68 -2.14
CA LYS A 324 3.04 23.18 -3.50
C LYS A 324 1.62 23.63 -3.85
N ALA A 325 0.59 22.93 -3.36
CA ALA A 325 -0.82 23.27 -3.55
C ALA A 325 -1.24 24.53 -2.78
N GLY A 326 -0.53 24.88 -1.68
CA GLY A 326 -0.88 25.97 -0.78
C GLY A 326 -2.25 25.80 -0.12
N SER A 327 -2.71 24.55 0.03
CA SER A 327 -4.02 24.21 0.61
C SER A 327 -3.98 22.84 1.26
N THR A 328 -4.64 22.71 2.40
CA THR A 328 -4.80 21.45 3.15
C THR A 328 -6.13 20.74 2.84
N THR A 329 -7.01 21.35 2.02
CA THR A 329 -8.38 20.84 1.78
C THR A 329 -8.78 20.81 0.30
N ASP A 330 -8.08 21.55 -0.57
CA ASP A 330 -8.41 21.64 -2.00
C ASP A 330 -7.85 20.42 -2.76
N ARG A 331 -8.71 19.49 -3.09
CA ARG A 331 -8.37 18.21 -3.73
C ARG A 331 -7.84 18.37 -5.15
N GLU A 332 -8.36 19.36 -5.90
CA GLU A 332 -7.91 19.61 -7.28
C GLU A 332 -6.52 20.22 -7.30
N LYS A 333 -6.26 21.25 -6.46
CA LYS A 333 -4.92 21.82 -6.32
C LYS A 333 -3.91 20.77 -5.82
N PHE A 334 -4.32 19.93 -4.87
CA PHE A 334 -3.47 18.84 -4.39
C PHE A 334 -3.10 17.86 -5.52
N ARG A 335 -4.08 17.40 -6.29
CA ARG A 335 -3.86 16.50 -7.42
C ARG A 335 -2.93 17.13 -8.48
N GLU A 336 -3.16 18.39 -8.85
CA GLU A 336 -2.29 19.11 -9.81
C GLU A 336 -0.87 19.30 -9.25
N ALA A 337 -0.75 19.62 -7.97
CA ALA A 337 0.56 19.75 -7.32
C ALA A 337 1.32 18.42 -7.33
N LEU A 338 0.65 17.30 -6.97
CA LEU A 338 1.25 15.97 -6.95
C LEU A 338 1.71 15.53 -8.36
N LYS A 339 0.85 15.70 -9.36
CA LYS A 339 1.16 15.36 -10.76
C LYS A 339 2.42 16.08 -11.28
N ASN A 340 2.66 17.29 -10.80
CA ASN A 340 3.74 18.15 -11.27
C ASN A 340 4.95 18.20 -10.33
N ILE A 341 5.09 17.25 -9.39
CA ILE A 341 6.32 17.10 -8.61
C ILE A 341 7.35 16.38 -9.50
N ALA A 342 8.47 17.04 -9.77
CA ALA A 342 9.54 16.50 -10.63
C ALA A 342 10.79 16.09 -9.85
N ASP A 343 11.07 16.74 -8.71
CA ASP A 343 12.38 16.66 -8.04
C ASP A 343 12.29 15.99 -6.66
N PHE A 344 11.28 15.14 -6.45
CA PHE A 344 11.17 14.40 -5.22
C PHE A 344 12.13 13.21 -5.22
N VAL A 345 13.01 13.19 -4.23
CA VAL A 345 13.95 12.07 -3.97
C VAL A 345 13.65 11.53 -2.58
N GLY A 346 13.06 10.36 -2.52
CA GLY A 346 12.73 9.66 -1.28
C GLY A 346 13.85 8.72 -0.81
N VAL A 347 13.50 7.84 0.13
CA VAL A 347 14.37 6.73 0.57
C VAL A 347 14.30 5.54 -0.40
N THR A 348 13.28 5.51 -1.25
CA THR A 348 13.13 4.48 -2.29
C THR A 348 13.74 4.91 -3.64
N GLY A 349 14.08 6.16 -3.79
CA GLY A 349 14.70 6.72 -5.00
C GLY A 349 14.07 7.99 -5.49
#